data_1aa027b7593fca10779e1f20978af3c8
#
_entry.id   1aa027b7593fca10779e1f20978af3c8
#
_cell.length_a   1.000
_cell.length_b   1.000
_cell.length_c   1.000
_cell.angle_alpha   90.00
_cell.angle_beta   90.00
_cell.angle_gamma   90.00
#
_symmetry.space_group_name_H-M   'P 1'
#
loop_
_entity.id
_entity.type
_entity.pdbx_description
1 polymer ?
#
loop_
_entity_poly.entity_id
_entity_poly.type
_entity_poly.pdbx_seq_one_letter_code
_entity_poly.pdbx_strand_id
1 'polypeptide(L)'
;MRVDLFDFELPPAHIALRPAEPRDAARLLVVRPQGAFEHRHVRDLPELLRSGDQLVVNNTKVVAARLVGSRMARDETGAEAKVEVTLHKRVGPARFSAFARPAKRLKAGDVLRLGEDLRAEIGRAHV
;
A
#
# COMPACT_ATOMS: atom_id res chain seq x y z
N MET A 1 16.29 14.89 -18.47
CA MET A 1 17.17 14.16 -17.53
C MET A 1 17.10 12.69 -17.93
N ARG A 2 18.22 12.00 -18.03
CA ARG A 2 18.28 10.57 -18.38
C ARG A 2 17.92 9.75 -17.14
N VAL A 3 16.96 8.86 -17.25
CA VAL A 3 16.45 8.04 -16.13
C VAL A 3 17.45 6.96 -15.74
N ASP A 4 18.20 6.44 -16.72
CA ASP A 4 19.23 5.42 -16.54
C ASP A 4 20.38 5.84 -15.59
N LEU A 5 20.60 7.14 -15.39
CA LEU A 5 21.55 7.65 -14.41
C LEU A 5 21.15 7.36 -12.95
N PHE A 6 19.91 6.95 -12.73
CA PHE A 6 19.38 6.59 -11.41
C PHE A 6 19.25 5.06 -11.22
N ASP A 7 19.64 4.28 -12.22
CA ASP A 7 19.66 2.83 -12.07
C ASP A 7 20.85 2.41 -11.20
N PHE A 8 20.53 1.61 -10.20
CA PHE A 8 21.53 1.03 -9.30
C PHE A 8 21.04 -0.32 -8.78
N GLU A 9 21.96 -1.17 -8.38
CA GLU A 9 21.63 -2.41 -7.72
C GLU A 9 21.23 -2.12 -6.26
N LEU A 10 19.98 -2.44 -5.90
CA LEU A 10 19.48 -2.32 -4.53
C LEU A 10 19.53 -3.68 -3.84
N PRO A 11 20.50 -3.92 -2.94
CA PRO A 11 20.55 -5.17 -2.19
C PRO A 11 19.30 -5.36 -1.34
N PRO A 12 18.67 -6.56 -1.31
CA PRO A 12 17.48 -6.82 -0.51
C PRO A 12 17.61 -6.46 0.97
N ALA A 13 18.82 -6.56 1.52
CA ALA A 13 19.10 -6.19 2.91
C ALA A 13 18.94 -4.69 3.21
N HIS A 14 18.93 -3.84 2.19
CA HIS A 14 18.71 -2.40 2.35
C HIS A 14 17.23 -2.01 2.32
N ILE A 15 16.33 -2.95 2.04
CA ILE A 15 14.89 -2.71 2.04
C ILE A 15 14.35 -2.95 3.45
N ALA A 16 13.86 -1.89 4.09
CA ALA A 16 13.24 -1.99 5.41
C ALA A 16 11.88 -2.70 5.30
N LEU A 17 11.74 -3.84 5.96
CA LEU A 17 10.51 -4.63 6.01
C LEU A 17 9.63 -4.29 7.22
N ARG A 18 10.17 -3.55 8.19
CA ARG A 18 9.49 -3.13 9.42
C ARG A 18 9.85 -1.69 9.74
N PRO A 19 8.94 -0.91 10.34
CA PRO A 19 9.28 0.41 10.85
C PRO A 19 10.32 0.31 11.97
N ALA A 20 11.07 1.39 12.17
CA ALA A 20 11.93 1.52 13.35
C ALA A 20 11.08 1.57 14.63
N GLU A 21 11.63 1.05 15.72
CA GLU A 21 11.02 1.12 17.04
C GLU A 21 12.06 1.59 18.06
N PRO A 22 11.81 2.71 18.75
CA PRO A 22 10.67 3.63 18.54
C PRO A 22 10.70 4.29 17.14
N ARG A 23 9.56 4.79 16.66
CA ARG A 23 9.43 5.32 15.29
C ARG A 23 10.38 6.46 14.97
N ASP A 24 10.66 7.29 15.92
CA ASP A 24 11.59 8.44 15.82
C ASP A 24 13.07 8.02 15.77
N ALA A 25 13.37 6.74 16.04
CA ALA A 25 14.69 6.15 15.80
C ALA A 25 14.94 5.85 14.30
N ALA A 26 13.97 6.08 13.42
CA ALA A 26 14.16 5.93 11.99
C ALA A 26 15.29 6.85 11.51
N ARG A 27 16.09 6.33 10.57
CA ARG A 27 17.23 7.06 10.00
C ARG A 27 16.75 8.22 9.16
N LEU A 28 17.44 9.36 9.28
CA LEU A 28 17.23 10.58 8.53
C LEU A 28 18.49 10.93 7.77
N LEU A 29 18.39 11.10 6.47
CA LEU A 29 19.48 11.64 5.64
C LEU A 29 19.22 13.14 5.42
N VAL A 30 20.15 13.96 5.89
CA VAL A 30 20.11 15.41 5.65
C VAL A 30 20.98 15.72 4.44
N VAL A 31 20.37 16.31 3.43
CA VAL A 31 21.04 16.72 2.18
C VAL A 31 21.01 18.24 2.08
N ARG A 32 22.17 18.86 2.14
CA ARG A 32 22.32 20.32 1.98
C ARG A 32 22.81 20.66 0.56
N PRO A 33 22.44 21.82 0.01
CA PRO A 33 22.82 22.21 -1.35
C PRO A 33 24.33 22.22 -1.63
N GLN A 34 25.13 22.45 -0.61
CA GLN A 34 26.59 22.57 -0.72
C GLN A 34 27.27 21.94 0.49
N GLY A 35 27.00 20.68 0.75
CA GLY A 35 27.58 20.02 1.92
C GLY A 35 27.64 18.51 1.80
N ALA A 36 28.37 17.90 2.72
CA ALA A 36 28.35 16.46 2.90
C ALA A 36 26.97 15.99 3.38
N PHE A 37 26.64 14.75 3.08
CA PHE A 37 25.45 14.11 3.64
C PHE A 37 25.65 13.91 5.15
N GLU A 38 24.64 14.28 5.94
CA GLU A 38 24.62 14.02 7.38
C GLU A 38 23.65 12.87 7.67
N HIS A 39 24.11 11.90 8.42
CA HIS A 39 23.26 10.80 8.91
C HIS A 39 22.76 11.15 10.31
N ARG A 40 21.44 11.27 10.45
CA ARG A 40 20.72 11.62 11.67
C ARG A 40 19.59 10.63 11.92
N HIS A 41 18.77 10.90 12.91
CA HIS A 41 17.52 10.20 13.17
C HIS A 41 16.34 11.18 13.13
N VAL A 42 15.13 10.66 12.96
CA VAL A 42 13.92 11.49 12.91
C VAL A 42 13.75 12.32 14.20
N ARG A 43 14.18 11.79 15.35
CA ARG A 43 14.17 12.52 16.64
C ARG A 43 14.99 13.80 16.65
N ASP A 44 15.98 13.90 15.76
CA ASP A 44 16.86 15.07 15.63
C ASP A 44 16.25 16.17 14.75
N LEU A 45 15.08 15.89 14.13
CA LEU A 45 14.41 16.82 13.23
C LEU A 45 14.15 18.21 13.84
N PRO A 46 13.75 18.34 15.14
CA PRO A 46 13.58 19.66 15.76
C PRO A 46 14.82 20.56 15.72
N GLU A 47 16.01 19.98 15.75
CA GLU A 47 17.28 20.72 15.69
C GLU A 47 17.60 21.23 14.27
N LEU A 48 16.98 20.62 13.26
CA LEU A 48 17.19 20.95 11.85
C LEU A 48 16.20 22.00 11.35
N LEU A 49 15.08 22.18 12.03
CA LEU A 49 14.04 23.15 11.70
C LEU A 49 14.33 24.51 12.30
N ARG A 50 13.87 25.56 11.62
CA ARG A 50 14.03 26.95 12.04
C ARG A 50 12.67 27.56 12.34
N SER A 51 12.68 28.61 13.15
CA SER A 51 11.46 29.42 13.36
C SER A 51 10.96 29.96 12.02
N GLY A 52 9.69 29.73 11.73
CA GLY A 52 9.06 30.11 10.46
C GLY A 52 8.98 28.98 9.43
N ASP A 53 9.67 27.85 9.62
CA ASP A 53 9.50 26.68 8.76
C ASP A 53 8.09 26.09 8.94
N GLN A 54 7.49 25.64 7.83
CA GLN A 54 6.20 24.95 7.83
C GLN A 54 6.39 23.47 7.54
N LEU A 55 5.96 22.63 8.47
CA LEU A 55 5.97 21.17 8.30
C LEU A 55 4.61 20.69 7.81
N VAL A 56 4.56 20.24 6.56
CA VAL A 56 3.35 19.67 5.96
C VAL A 56 3.42 18.15 6.03
N VAL A 57 2.46 17.54 6.71
CA VAL A 57 2.40 16.10 6.92
C VAL A 57 1.08 15.51 6.43
N ASN A 58 1.11 14.25 6.00
CA ASN A 58 -0.10 13.50 5.73
C ASN A 58 -0.52 12.76 7.02
N ASN A 59 -1.65 13.15 7.58
CA ASN A 59 -2.25 12.50 8.76
C ASN A 59 -3.37 11.52 8.41
N THR A 60 -3.51 11.15 7.14
CA THR A 60 -4.51 10.18 6.68
C THR A 60 -4.26 8.81 7.32
N LYS A 61 -5.28 8.27 7.96
CA LYS A 61 -5.22 6.92 8.53
C LYS A 61 -5.24 5.89 7.40
N VAL A 62 -4.19 5.10 7.30
CA VAL A 62 -4.13 3.97 6.38
C VAL A 62 -5.06 2.87 6.88
N VAL A 63 -5.91 2.36 5.99
CA VAL A 63 -6.79 1.21 6.25
C VAL A 63 -6.19 -0.05 5.62
N ALA A 64 -6.48 -1.22 6.20
CA ALA A 64 -6.09 -2.52 5.63
C ALA A 64 -6.95 -2.80 4.38
N ALA A 65 -6.56 -2.21 3.25
CA ALA A 65 -7.34 -2.26 2.02
C ALA A 65 -7.10 -3.52 1.16
N ARG A 66 -6.07 -4.30 1.47
CA ARG A 66 -5.74 -5.54 0.76
C ARG A 66 -6.39 -6.73 1.46
N LEU A 67 -7.31 -7.38 0.75
CA LEU A 67 -8.09 -8.50 1.23
C LEU A 67 -7.75 -9.74 0.41
N VAL A 68 -7.55 -10.85 1.07
CA VAL A 68 -7.25 -12.13 0.43
C VAL A 68 -8.38 -13.12 0.75
N GLY A 69 -8.78 -13.89 -0.23
CA GLY A 69 -9.85 -14.86 -0.06
C GLY A 69 -10.05 -15.73 -1.27
N SER A 70 -11.27 -16.18 -1.49
CA SER A 70 -11.64 -17.02 -2.62
C SER A 70 -12.92 -16.52 -3.30
N ARG A 71 -12.97 -16.69 -4.61
CA ARG A 71 -14.24 -16.68 -5.36
C ARG A 71 -14.93 -18.00 -5.14
N MET A 72 -16.15 -17.96 -4.67
CA MET A 72 -16.96 -19.17 -4.49
C MET A 72 -17.23 -19.87 -5.83
N ALA A 73 -17.46 -21.16 -5.80
CA ALA A 73 -17.90 -21.91 -6.96
C ALA A 73 -19.17 -21.28 -7.55
N ARG A 74 -19.30 -21.25 -8.87
CA ARG A 74 -20.48 -20.72 -9.56
C ARG A 74 -21.61 -21.71 -9.66
N ASP A 75 -21.27 -22.99 -9.58
CA ASP A 75 -22.16 -24.13 -9.67
C ASP A 75 -21.59 -25.29 -8.83
N GLU A 76 -22.31 -26.38 -8.72
CA GLU A 76 -21.92 -27.56 -7.92
C GLU A 76 -20.65 -28.26 -8.40
N THR A 77 -20.27 -28.06 -9.66
CA THR A 77 -19.07 -28.63 -10.28
C THR A 77 -17.90 -27.67 -10.34
N GLY A 78 -18.13 -26.41 -10.02
CA GLY A 78 -17.16 -25.35 -10.11
C GLY A 78 -16.15 -25.34 -8.97
N ALA A 79 -14.90 -25.01 -9.29
CA ALA A 79 -13.85 -24.86 -8.29
C ALA A 79 -13.82 -23.45 -7.71
N GLU A 80 -13.51 -23.34 -6.41
CA GLU A 80 -13.11 -22.08 -5.80
C GLU A 80 -11.78 -21.59 -6.39
N ALA A 81 -11.63 -20.29 -6.50
CA ALA A 81 -10.40 -19.70 -7.02
C ALA A 81 -9.88 -18.65 -6.03
N LYS A 82 -8.61 -18.77 -5.65
CA LYS A 82 -7.97 -17.76 -4.83
C LYS A 82 -8.05 -16.38 -5.51
N VAL A 83 -8.33 -15.36 -4.73
CA VAL A 83 -8.45 -13.98 -5.18
C VAL A 83 -7.83 -13.04 -4.17
N GLU A 84 -7.21 -11.99 -4.68
CA GLU A 84 -6.75 -10.84 -3.90
C GLU A 84 -7.51 -9.61 -4.38
N VAL A 85 -8.05 -8.85 -3.46
CA VAL A 85 -8.80 -7.63 -3.73
C VAL A 85 -8.15 -6.48 -2.99
N THR A 86 -7.83 -5.41 -3.69
CA THR A 86 -7.33 -4.16 -3.08
C THR A 86 -8.38 -3.07 -3.25
N LEU A 87 -8.97 -2.65 -2.15
CA LEU A 87 -9.95 -1.57 -2.14
C LEU A 87 -9.25 -0.26 -2.55
N HIS A 88 -9.82 0.43 -3.52
CA HIS A 88 -9.27 1.66 -4.06
C HIS A 88 -10.08 2.89 -3.66
N LYS A 89 -11.40 2.86 -3.85
CA LYS A 89 -12.27 4.00 -3.60
C LYS A 89 -13.63 3.54 -3.09
N ARG A 90 -14.11 4.17 -2.00
CA ARG A 90 -15.48 3.98 -1.54
C ARG A 90 -16.43 4.76 -2.44
N VAL A 91 -17.42 4.09 -3.02
CA VAL A 91 -18.41 4.66 -3.94
C VAL A 91 -19.84 4.59 -3.39
N GLY A 92 -20.02 4.01 -2.19
CA GLY A 92 -21.29 3.92 -1.48
C GLY A 92 -21.10 3.34 -0.08
N PRO A 93 -22.15 3.22 0.72
CA PRO A 93 -22.07 2.74 2.11
C PRO A 93 -21.36 1.40 2.25
N ALA A 94 -21.68 0.43 1.38
CA ALA A 94 -21.08 -0.90 1.32
C ALA A 94 -20.51 -1.23 -0.08
N ARG A 95 -20.16 -0.21 -0.87
CA ARG A 95 -19.70 -0.37 -2.26
C ARG A 95 -18.35 0.30 -2.45
N PHE A 96 -17.43 -0.44 -3.07
CA PHE A 96 -16.07 0.01 -3.35
C PHE A 96 -15.69 -0.27 -4.80
N SER A 97 -14.91 0.62 -5.39
CA SER A 97 -14.06 0.28 -6.53
C SER A 97 -12.82 -0.42 -6.00
N ALA A 98 -12.41 -1.49 -6.64
CA ALA A 98 -11.29 -2.31 -6.20
C ALA A 98 -10.50 -2.87 -7.38
N PHE A 99 -9.22 -3.11 -7.17
CA PHE A 99 -8.41 -3.95 -8.06
C PHE A 99 -8.48 -5.39 -7.57
N ALA A 100 -8.56 -6.35 -8.50
CA ALA A 100 -8.60 -7.76 -8.14
C ALA A 100 -7.63 -8.59 -8.99
N ARG A 101 -7.08 -9.62 -8.38
CA ARG A 101 -6.19 -10.60 -9.03
C ARG A 101 -6.65 -12.02 -8.71
N PRO A 102 -6.76 -12.91 -9.72
CA PRO A 102 -6.63 -12.68 -11.16
C PRO A 102 -7.93 -12.09 -11.75
N ALA A 103 -7.86 -10.87 -12.34
CA ALA A 103 -9.04 -10.16 -12.86
C ALA A 103 -9.81 -10.97 -13.92
N LYS A 104 -9.08 -11.63 -14.84
CA LYS A 104 -9.68 -12.44 -15.93
C LYS A 104 -10.59 -13.58 -15.49
N ARG A 105 -10.50 -14.00 -14.22
CA ARG A 105 -11.33 -15.08 -13.66
C ARG A 105 -12.58 -14.58 -12.94
N LEU A 106 -12.75 -13.26 -12.84
CA LEU A 106 -13.85 -12.63 -12.14
C LEU A 106 -14.88 -12.08 -13.12
N LYS A 107 -16.16 -12.29 -12.81
CA LYS A 107 -17.30 -11.79 -13.59
C LYS A 107 -18.30 -11.11 -12.65
N ALA A 108 -19.14 -10.26 -13.20
CA ALA A 108 -20.27 -9.70 -12.46
C ALA A 108 -21.15 -10.85 -11.91
N GLY A 109 -21.63 -10.70 -10.69
CA GLY A 109 -22.38 -11.72 -9.96
C GLY A 109 -21.51 -12.74 -9.20
N ASP A 110 -20.18 -12.77 -9.39
CA ASP A 110 -19.32 -13.64 -8.59
C ASP A 110 -19.34 -13.22 -7.12
N VAL A 111 -19.45 -14.21 -6.23
CA VAL A 111 -19.38 -14.01 -4.78
C VAL A 111 -17.97 -14.35 -4.30
N LEU A 112 -17.39 -13.43 -3.56
CA LEU A 112 -16.08 -13.56 -2.91
C LEU A 112 -16.27 -13.78 -1.42
N ARG A 113 -15.50 -14.70 -0.85
CA ARG A 113 -15.31 -14.85 0.59
C ARG A 113 -13.93 -14.30 0.95
N LEU A 114 -13.91 -13.22 1.71
CA LEU A 114 -12.74 -12.45 2.06
C LEU A 114 -12.54 -12.51 3.59
N GLY A 115 -11.66 -13.41 4.03
CA GLY A 115 -11.55 -13.75 5.45
C GLY A 115 -12.68 -14.66 5.93
N GLU A 116 -12.99 -14.62 7.23
CA GLU A 116 -13.96 -15.53 7.85
C GLU A 116 -15.40 -15.04 7.63
N ASP A 117 -15.66 -13.75 7.84
CA ASP A 117 -17.02 -13.19 7.92
C ASP A 117 -17.39 -12.25 6.77
N LEU A 118 -16.43 -11.84 5.95
CA LEU A 118 -16.67 -10.87 4.90
C LEU A 118 -17.02 -11.55 3.57
N ARG A 119 -18.19 -11.23 3.04
CA ARG A 119 -18.60 -11.59 1.68
C ARG A 119 -18.76 -10.32 0.84
N ALA A 120 -18.38 -10.42 -0.42
CA ALA A 120 -18.55 -9.35 -1.39
C ALA A 120 -19.03 -9.93 -2.72
N GLU A 121 -19.86 -9.19 -3.42
CA GLU A 121 -20.31 -9.53 -4.77
C GLU A 121 -19.64 -8.60 -5.79
N ILE A 122 -19.24 -9.15 -6.92
CA ILE A 122 -18.71 -8.39 -8.05
C ILE A 122 -19.87 -7.77 -8.83
N GLY A 123 -20.11 -6.47 -8.64
CA GLY A 123 -21.19 -5.76 -9.34
C GLY A 123 -20.88 -5.52 -10.82
N ARG A 124 -19.68 -5.03 -11.12
CA ARG A 124 -19.19 -4.82 -12.50
C ARG A 124 -17.69 -5.10 -12.55
N ALA A 125 -17.28 -5.89 -13.52
CA ALA A 125 -15.87 -6.15 -13.76
C ALA A 125 -15.44 -5.49 -15.08
N HIS A 126 -14.29 -4.80 -15.05
CA HIS A 126 -13.57 -4.32 -16.23
C HIS A 126 -12.21 -5.03 -16.26
N VAL A 127 -11.89 -5.58 -17.41
CA VAL A 127 -10.62 -6.29 -17.66
C VAL A 127 -9.78 -5.47 -18.63
#